data_d3e3aaa70af7122d4f80ebc3603b98d0
#
_entry.id   d3e3aaa70af7122d4f80ebc3603b98d0
#
_cell.length_a   1.000
_cell.length_b   1.000
_cell.length_c   1.000
_cell.angle_alpha   90.00
_cell.angle_beta   90.00
_cell.angle_gamma   90.00
#
_symmetry.space_group_name_H-M   'P 1'
#
loop_
_entity.id
_entity.type
_entity.pdbx_description
1 polymer ?
#
loop_
_entity_poly.entity_id
_entity_poly.type
_entity_poly.pdbx_seq_one_letter_code
_entity_poly.pdbx_strand_id
1 'polypeptide(L)'
;MSIRYISQKLAQQIDEELMSASGAFSLDQLMELAGLSCAQALSKSYSVESHKRVMVACGPGNQGGDGLVAARHLHHFKYKPTIYLPKPGSKDIYKRLLKQCENLNIPVLKDVEEFKNGLKESDVILDAIFGFSFSPPLREPFDQVLNAITSTTIPIVSVDIPSGWSVTEGPQPLYTEKDNTQTIKTFEPDVLVSLTAPKEGVRNFKGRHWLGGRFVPDGLAKKFELNIPEYTGVDQVVELPSAKQSSKQ
;
A
#
# COMPACT_ATOMS: atom_id res chain seq x y z
N MET A 1 16.69 -2.01 19.59
CA MET A 1 16.68 -3.18 18.65
C MET A 1 16.09 -2.70 17.34
N SER A 2 16.56 -3.22 16.20
CA SER A 2 15.98 -2.88 14.90
C SER A 2 14.64 -3.61 14.69
N ILE A 3 13.73 -3.01 13.93
CA ILE A 3 12.46 -3.65 13.56
C ILE A 3 12.72 -4.96 12.81
N ARG A 4 11.86 -5.96 13.04
CA ARG A 4 11.93 -7.24 12.36
C ARG A 4 11.27 -7.16 10.99
N TYR A 5 11.97 -7.60 9.94
CA TYR A 5 11.39 -7.86 8.63
C TYR A 5 10.81 -9.27 8.62
N ILE A 6 9.57 -9.42 8.18
CA ILE A 6 8.80 -10.67 8.30
C ILE A 6 8.55 -11.34 6.96
N SER A 7 8.51 -12.68 6.98
CA SER A 7 8.12 -13.48 5.83
C SER A 7 6.62 -13.36 5.54
N GLN A 8 6.21 -13.73 4.32
CA GLN A 8 4.79 -13.82 3.94
C GLN A 8 3.98 -14.70 4.91
N LYS A 9 4.53 -15.87 5.28
CA LYS A 9 3.88 -16.80 6.20
C LYS A 9 3.65 -16.18 7.57
N LEU A 10 4.66 -15.46 8.08
CA LEU A 10 4.54 -14.81 9.39
C LEU A 10 3.55 -13.65 9.34
N ALA A 11 3.51 -12.87 8.25
CA ALA A 11 2.51 -11.82 8.06
C ALA A 11 1.09 -12.40 8.11
N GLN A 12 0.84 -13.49 7.39
CA GLN A 12 -0.45 -14.18 7.42
C GLN A 12 -0.82 -14.67 8.83
N GLN A 13 0.12 -15.27 9.58
CA GLN A 13 -0.11 -15.73 10.94
C GLN A 13 -0.48 -14.61 11.90
N ILE A 14 0.16 -13.44 11.75
CA ILE A 14 -0.15 -12.26 12.56
C ILE A 14 -1.57 -11.76 12.26
N ASP A 15 -1.95 -11.67 11.00
CA ASP A 15 -3.29 -11.24 10.58
C ASP A 15 -4.36 -12.23 11.08
N GLU A 16 -4.13 -13.54 10.96
CA GLU A 16 -5.02 -14.57 11.47
C GLU A 16 -5.19 -14.44 13.00
N GLU A 17 -4.12 -14.17 13.74
CA GLU A 17 -4.18 -14.03 15.18
C GLU A 17 -4.89 -12.74 15.62
N LEU A 18 -4.66 -11.62 14.93
CA LEU A 18 -5.40 -10.38 15.16
C LEU A 18 -6.90 -10.56 14.95
N MET A 19 -7.30 -11.36 13.94
CA MET A 19 -8.71 -11.63 13.62
C MET A 19 -9.28 -12.86 14.34
N SER A 20 -8.48 -13.57 15.15
CA SER A 20 -8.95 -14.71 15.94
C SER A 20 -9.91 -14.29 17.06
N ALA A 21 -10.52 -15.27 17.73
CA ALA A 21 -11.39 -15.01 18.88
C ALA A 21 -10.67 -14.27 20.03
N SER A 22 -9.36 -14.44 20.16
CA SER A 22 -8.54 -13.76 21.18
C SER A 22 -8.10 -12.35 20.74
N GLY A 23 -7.78 -12.16 19.45
CA GLY A 23 -7.42 -10.85 18.89
C GLY A 23 -8.63 -9.95 18.69
N ALA A 24 -9.75 -10.54 18.31
CA ALA A 24 -11.09 -9.93 18.20
C ALA A 24 -11.20 -8.72 17.24
N PHE A 25 -10.21 -8.47 16.37
CA PHE A 25 -10.35 -7.49 15.31
C PHE A 25 -11.20 -8.02 14.17
N SER A 26 -12.07 -7.17 13.62
CA SER A 26 -12.68 -7.43 12.33
C SER A 26 -11.77 -6.97 11.19
N LEU A 27 -11.96 -7.55 10.00
CA LEU A 27 -11.27 -7.08 8.79
C LEU A 27 -11.56 -5.60 8.51
N ASP A 28 -12.79 -5.14 8.75
CA ASP A 28 -13.19 -3.73 8.59
C ASP A 28 -12.34 -2.80 9.48
N GLN A 29 -12.10 -3.19 10.74
CA GLN A 29 -11.30 -2.39 11.68
C GLN A 29 -9.83 -2.32 11.25
N LEU A 30 -9.22 -3.47 10.89
CA LEU A 30 -7.83 -3.51 10.46
C LEU A 30 -7.63 -2.72 9.17
N MET A 31 -8.51 -2.88 8.19
CA MET A 31 -8.47 -2.17 6.91
C MET A 31 -8.67 -0.66 7.09
N GLU A 32 -9.56 -0.24 7.99
CA GLU A 32 -9.75 1.19 8.31
C GLU A 32 -8.47 1.82 8.86
N LEU A 33 -7.82 1.15 9.81
CA LEU A 33 -6.58 1.63 10.43
C LEU A 33 -5.39 1.57 9.45
N ALA A 34 -5.35 0.56 8.59
CA ALA A 34 -4.33 0.43 7.55
C ALA A 34 -4.43 1.56 6.52
N GLY A 35 -5.63 1.80 5.97
CA GLY A 35 -5.84 2.87 5.01
C GLY A 35 -5.66 4.27 5.61
N LEU A 36 -6.05 4.49 6.87
CA LEU A 36 -5.73 5.73 7.59
C LEU A 36 -4.23 5.93 7.72
N SER A 37 -3.48 4.86 8.04
CA SER A 37 -2.00 4.91 8.09
C SER A 37 -1.41 5.31 6.74
N CYS A 38 -1.91 4.75 5.64
CA CYS A 38 -1.47 5.10 4.29
C CYS A 38 -1.74 6.57 3.95
N ALA A 39 -2.93 7.08 4.30
CA ALA A 39 -3.27 8.48 4.10
C ALA A 39 -2.39 9.42 4.92
N GLN A 40 -2.09 9.08 6.18
CA GLN A 40 -1.19 9.86 7.01
C GLN A 40 0.25 9.84 6.51
N ALA A 41 0.78 8.69 6.10
CA ALA A 41 2.12 8.57 5.54
C ALA A 41 2.28 9.41 4.27
N LEU A 42 1.28 9.34 3.36
CA LEU A 42 1.27 10.17 2.16
C LEU A 42 1.28 11.66 2.53
N SER A 43 0.39 12.09 3.43
CA SER A 43 0.29 13.50 3.82
C SER A 43 1.54 14.04 4.53
N LYS A 44 2.25 13.19 5.27
CA LYS A 44 3.55 13.53 5.89
C LYS A 44 4.71 13.55 4.90
N SER A 45 4.57 12.87 3.77
CA SER A 45 5.59 12.82 2.71
C SER A 45 5.40 13.89 1.65
N TYR A 46 4.16 14.20 1.31
CA TYR A 46 3.77 15.10 0.24
C TYR A 46 2.64 16.02 0.70
N SER A 47 2.94 17.28 0.92
CA SER A 47 1.95 18.24 1.44
C SER A 47 0.81 18.51 0.44
N VAL A 48 -0.37 18.78 0.97
CA VAL A 48 -1.57 19.08 0.16
C VAL A 48 -1.41 20.37 -0.67
N GLU A 49 -0.54 21.27 -0.27
CA GLU A 49 -0.27 22.52 -1.00
C GLU A 49 0.47 22.26 -2.31
N SER A 50 1.36 21.28 -2.34
CA SER A 50 2.23 20.98 -3.50
C SER A 50 1.80 19.72 -4.26
N HIS A 51 1.15 18.74 -3.61
CA HIS A 51 0.78 17.43 -4.18
C HIS A 51 -0.70 17.12 -3.91
N LYS A 52 -1.57 18.00 -4.40
CA LYS A 52 -2.99 17.94 -4.08
C LYS A 52 -3.74 16.80 -4.78
N ARG A 53 -3.36 16.49 -6.03
CA ARG A 53 -4.04 15.54 -6.90
C ARG A 53 -3.40 14.15 -6.73
N VAL A 54 -4.13 13.20 -6.17
CA VAL A 54 -3.63 11.87 -5.85
C VAL A 54 -4.32 10.84 -6.74
N MET A 55 -3.55 10.11 -7.56
CA MET A 55 -4.06 8.92 -8.24
C MET A 55 -3.95 7.72 -7.29
N VAL A 56 -5.07 7.16 -6.89
CA VAL A 56 -5.12 5.97 -6.03
C VAL A 56 -5.40 4.75 -6.90
N ALA A 57 -4.37 3.96 -7.19
CA ALA A 57 -4.48 2.76 -8.00
C ALA A 57 -4.83 1.56 -7.12
N CYS A 58 -6.07 1.05 -7.24
CA CYS A 58 -6.60 -0.02 -6.40
C CYS A 58 -6.68 -1.35 -7.14
N GLY A 59 -6.23 -2.41 -6.48
CA GLY A 59 -6.46 -3.79 -6.89
C GLY A 59 -7.79 -4.37 -6.38
N PRO A 60 -8.14 -5.61 -6.76
CA PRO A 60 -9.41 -6.24 -6.40
C PRO A 60 -9.45 -6.84 -4.99
N GLY A 61 -8.33 -6.83 -4.26
CA GLY A 61 -8.16 -7.48 -2.95
C GLY A 61 -8.15 -6.51 -1.77
N ASN A 62 -7.66 -7.00 -0.62
CA ASN A 62 -7.53 -6.22 0.61
C ASN A 62 -6.68 -4.96 0.41
N GLN A 63 -5.57 -5.06 -0.35
CA GLN A 63 -4.73 -3.91 -0.70
C GLN A 63 -5.52 -2.79 -1.36
N GLY A 64 -6.39 -3.13 -2.33
CA GLY A 64 -7.31 -2.15 -2.94
C GLY A 64 -8.31 -1.59 -1.94
N GLY A 65 -8.74 -2.40 -0.96
CA GLY A 65 -9.54 -1.94 0.17
C GLY A 65 -8.84 -0.87 1.01
N ASP A 66 -7.56 -1.11 1.35
CA ASP A 66 -6.73 -0.11 2.05
C ASP A 66 -6.60 1.17 1.23
N GLY A 67 -6.46 1.05 -0.10
CA GLY A 67 -6.44 2.18 -1.04
C GLY A 67 -7.75 2.97 -1.04
N LEU A 68 -8.91 2.31 -1.02
CA LEU A 68 -10.22 2.96 -0.95
C LEU A 68 -10.39 3.73 0.39
N VAL A 69 -10.00 3.12 1.50
CA VAL A 69 -9.98 3.79 2.80
C VAL A 69 -9.06 5.00 2.78
N ALA A 70 -7.85 4.83 2.25
CA ALA A 70 -6.88 5.93 2.14
C ALA A 70 -7.43 7.08 1.26
N ALA A 71 -8.07 6.79 0.12
CA ALA A 71 -8.69 7.80 -0.74
C ALA A 71 -9.73 8.63 0.02
N ARG A 72 -10.58 7.96 0.80
CA ARG A 72 -11.58 8.63 1.63
C ARG A 72 -10.95 9.55 2.68
N HIS A 73 -9.90 9.10 3.38
CA HIS A 73 -9.19 9.94 4.35
C HIS A 73 -8.44 11.09 3.67
N LEU A 74 -7.77 10.86 2.55
CA LEU A 74 -7.11 11.91 1.77
C LEU A 74 -8.08 13.00 1.34
N HIS A 75 -9.32 12.64 0.94
CA HIS A 75 -10.35 13.63 0.65
C HIS A 75 -10.67 14.50 1.89
N HIS A 76 -10.81 13.91 3.05
CA HIS A 76 -11.00 14.65 4.31
C HIS A 76 -9.78 15.51 4.69
N PHE A 77 -8.58 15.07 4.33
CA PHE A 77 -7.33 15.84 4.49
C PHE A 77 -7.15 16.93 3.42
N LYS A 78 -8.18 17.17 2.59
CA LYS A 78 -8.24 18.23 1.54
C LYS A 78 -7.43 17.94 0.28
N TYR A 79 -6.94 16.71 0.09
CA TYR A 79 -6.46 16.26 -1.20
C TYR A 79 -7.62 16.07 -2.19
N LYS A 80 -7.28 15.92 -3.47
CA LYS A 80 -8.22 15.59 -4.55
C LYS A 80 -7.86 14.19 -5.09
N PRO A 81 -8.29 13.11 -4.41
CA PRO A 81 -8.05 11.77 -4.90
C PRO A 81 -8.92 11.48 -6.13
N THR A 82 -8.34 10.71 -7.05
CA THR A 82 -9.03 10.02 -8.15
C THR A 82 -8.69 8.55 -8.01
N ILE A 83 -9.69 7.68 -7.93
CA ILE A 83 -9.51 6.25 -7.76
C ILE A 83 -9.48 5.59 -9.15
N TYR A 84 -8.51 4.71 -9.37
CA TYR A 84 -8.55 3.77 -10.46
C TYR A 84 -8.87 2.38 -9.89
N LEU A 85 -9.99 1.78 -10.33
CA LEU A 85 -10.45 0.47 -9.85
C LEU A 85 -11.10 -0.30 -11.02
N PRO A 86 -10.30 -0.95 -11.90
CA PRO A 86 -10.80 -1.63 -13.09
C PRO A 86 -11.62 -2.88 -12.77
N LYS A 87 -11.26 -3.57 -11.69
CA LYS A 87 -11.90 -4.81 -11.24
C LYS A 87 -12.17 -4.74 -9.74
N PRO A 88 -13.36 -4.28 -9.33
CA PRO A 88 -13.71 -4.28 -7.91
C PRO A 88 -13.82 -5.72 -7.39
N GLY A 89 -13.35 -5.94 -6.17
CA GLY A 89 -13.46 -7.22 -5.50
C GLY A 89 -14.93 -7.58 -5.17
N SER A 90 -15.21 -8.86 -5.03
CA SER A 90 -16.58 -9.37 -4.82
C SER A 90 -17.09 -9.25 -3.38
N LYS A 91 -16.19 -9.15 -2.39
CA LYS A 91 -16.57 -9.09 -0.96
C LYS A 91 -17.36 -7.82 -0.65
N ASP A 92 -18.34 -7.94 0.25
CA ASP A 92 -19.20 -6.81 0.63
C ASP A 92 -18.45 -5.63 1.25
N ILE A 93 -17.35 -5.89 1.95
CA ILE A 93 -16.50 -4.83 2.50
C ILE A 93 -16.00 -3.90 1.39
N TYR A 94 -15.52 -4.43 0.24
CA TYR A 94 -15.01 -3.60 -0.85
C TYR A 94 -16.10 -2.77 -1.51
N LYS A 95 -17.30 -3.34 -1.64
CA LYS A 95 -18.48 -2.61 -2.15
C LYS A 95 -18.87 -1.45 -1.24
N ARG A 96 -18.85 -1.68 0.10
CA ARG A 96 -19.15 -0.63 1.07
C ARG A 96 -18.10 0.48 1.05
N LEU A 97 -16.82 0.13 0.96
CA LEU A 97 -15.72 1.12 0.89
C LEU A 97 -15.80 1.95 -0.40
N LEU A 98 -16.07 1.31 -1.54
CA LEU A 98 -16.30 2.04 -2.79
C LEU A 98 -17.49 2.99 -2.68
N LYS A 99 -18.60 2.52 -2.09
CA LYS A 99 -19.79 3.36 -1.87
C LYS A 99 -19.50 4.58 -0.98
N GLN A 100 -18.64 4.44 0.04
CA GLN A 100 -18.20 5.55 0.87
C GLN A 100 -17.43 6.61 0.06
N CYS A 101 -16.57 6.17 -0.87
CA CYS A 101 -15.85 7.09 -1.77
C CYS A 101 -16.81 7.79 -2.76
N GLU A 102 -17.78 7.04 -3.33
CA GLU A 102 -18.82 7.60 -4.20
C GLU A 102 -19.65 8.66 -3.48
N ASN A 103 -20.01 8.44 -2.22
CA ASN A 103 -20.78 9.39 -1.41
C ASN A 103 -20.03 10.71 -1.16
N LEU A 104 -18.69 10.71 -1.30
CA LEU A 104 -17.84 11.90 -1.27
C LEU A 104 -17.58 12.49 -2.65
N ASN A 105 -18.24 11.95 -3.70
CA ASN A 105 -18.02 12.32 -5.09
C ASN A 105 -16.57 12.19 -5.54
N ILE A 106 -15.83 11.21 -5.00
CA ILE A 106 -14.47 10.89 -5.46
C ILE A 106 -14.59 10.20 -6.83
N PRO A 107 -13.91 10.71 -7.88
CA PRO A 107 -13.95 10.11 -9.21
C PRO A 107 -13.40 8.68 -9.21
N VAL A 108 -14.06 7.76 -9.91
CA VAL A 108 -13.63 6.36 -10.05
C VAL A 108 -13.48 6.02 -11.54
N LEU A 109 -12.25 5.76 -11.95
CA LEU A 109 -11.87 5.36 -13.30
C LEU A 109 -11.82 3.83 -13.38
N LYS A 110 -12.22 3.28 -14.54
CA LYS A 110 -12.23 1.82 -14.78
C LYS A 110 -11.42 1.43 -16.01
N ASP A 111 -11.25 2.36 -16.92
CA ASP A 111 -10.53 2.16 -18.17
C ASP A 111 -9.06 2.52 -18.05
N VAL A 112 -8.18 1.78 -18.75
CA VAL A 112 -6.73 1.99 -18.71
C VAL A 112 -6.30 3.32 -19.36
N GLU A 113 -6.99 3.75 -20.42
CA GLU A 113 -6.66 5.02 -21.06
C GLU A 113 -7.10 6.20 -20.19
N GLU A 114 -8.23 6.09 -19.49
CA GLU A 114 -8.63 7.06 -18.47
C GLU A 114 -7.57 7.14 -17.36
N PHE A 115 -7.04 5.99 -16.90
CA PHE A 115 -5.97 5.94 -15.93
C PHE A 115 -4.70 6.65 -16.42
N LYS A 116 -4.23 6.33 -17.64
CA LYS A 116 -3.04 6.96 -18.24
C LYS A 116 -3.20 8.48 -18.38
N ASN A 117 -4.40 8.94 -18.74
CA ASN A 117 -4.70 10.35 -18.81
C ASN A 117 -4.77 10.99 -17.42
N GLY A 118 -5.38 10.31 -16.46
CA GLY A 118 -5.43 10.75 -15.06
C GLY A 118 -4.05 10.87 -14.42
N LEU A 119 -3.09 10.01 -14.78
CA LEU A 119 -1.70 10.12 -14.31
C LEU A 119 -1.08 11.47 -14.70
N LYS A 120 -1.32 11.95 -15.92
CA LYS A 120 -0.78 13.26 -16.39
C LYS A 120 -1.30 14.44 -15.57
N GLU A 121 -2.46 14.28 -14.95
CA GLU A 121 -3.10 15.30 -14.12
C GLU A 121 -2.82 15.12 -12.63
N SER A 122 -2.06 14.10 -12.24
CA SER A 122 -1.80 13.76 -10.84
C SER A 122 -0.45 14.28 -10.37
N ASP A 123 -0.36 14.59 -9.08
CA ASP A 123 0.86 15.08 -8.44
C ASP A 123 1.60 13.96 -7.71
N VAL A 124 0.87 12.90 -7.30
CA VAL A 124 1.41 11.72 -6.60
C VAL A 124 0.52 10.51 -6.85
N ILE A 125 1.13 9.32 -6.86
CA ILE A 125 0.44 8.03 -6.98
C ILE A 125 0.43 7.33 -5.63
N LEU A 126 -0.73 6.80 -5.21
CA LEU A 126 -0.82 5.80 -4.16
C LEU A 126 -1.03 4.43 -4.81
N ASP A 127 0.00 3.60 -4.78
CA ASP A 127 -0.03 2.24 -5.28
C ASP A 127 -0.63 1.30 -4.22
N ALA A 128 -1.85 0.87 -4.45
CA ALA A 128 -2.62 -0.07 -3.65
C ALA A 128 -3.17 -1.22 -4.53
N ILE A 129 -2.38 -1.70 -5.51
CA ILE A 129 -2.84 -2.71 -6.46
C ILE A 129 -2.65 -4.11 -5.89
N PHE A 130 -1.41 -4.50 -5.58
CA PHE A 130 -1.08 -5.82 -5.12
C PHE A 130 -0.32 -5.77 -3.79
N GLY A 131 -0.75 -6.59 -2.83
CA GLY A 131 -0.09 -6.77 -1.54
C GLY A 131 0.69 -8.07 -1.44
N PHE A 132 0.99 -8.47 -0.23
CA PHE A 132 1.83 -9.64 0.08
C PHE A 132 1.26 -10.99 -0.40
N SER A 133 0.01 -11.07 -0.80
CA SER A 133 -0.61 -12.28 -1.37
C SER A 133 -0.49 -12.39 -2.89
N PHE A 134 0.09 -11.39 -3.55
CA PHE A 134 0.28 -11.41 -5.00
C PHE A 134 1.28 -12.50 -5.44
N SER A 135 0.96 -13.17 -6.53
CA SER A 135 1.84 -14.10 -7.23
C SER A 135 1.71 -13.90 -8.74
N PRO A 136 2.85 -13.84 -9.49
CA PRO A 136 2.81 -13.82 -10.95
C PRO A 136 2.06 -15.03 -11.52
N PRO A 137 1.56 -14.95 -12.76
CA PRO A 137 1.74 -13.88 -13.75
C PRO A 137 0.79 -12.70 -13.57
N LEU A 138 1.18 -11.56 -14.17
CA LEU A 138 0.30 -10.38 -14.27
C LEU A 138 -0.87 -10.65 -15.22
N ARG A 139 -2.05 -10.20 -14.80
CA ARG A 139 -3.28 -10.28 -15.61
C ARG A 139 -3.74 -8.92 -16.05
N GLU A 140 -4.33 -8.85 -17.24
CA GLU A 140 -4.99 -7.63 -17.69
C GLU A 140 -6.06 -7.14 -16.71
N PRO A 141 -6.17 -5.82 -16.55
CA PRO A 141 -5.43 -4.75 -17.21
C PRO A 141 -4.16 -4.30 -16.45
N PHE A 142 -3.75 -5.00 -15.41
CA PHE A 142 -2.70 -4.56 -14.48
C PHE A 142 -1.29 -4.58 -15.10
N ASP A 143 -1.06 -5.34 -16.16
CA ASP A 143 0.16 -5.28 -16.95
C ASP A 143 0.37 -3.89 -17.57
N GLN A 144 -0.66 -3.32 -18.18
CA GLN A 144 -0.63 -1.99 -18.75
C GLN A 144 -0.54 -0.90 -17.69
N VAL A 145 -1.21 -1.11 -16.55
CA VAL A 145 -1.20 -0.18 -15.41
C VAL A 145 0.19 -0.08 -14.80
N LEU A 146 0.85 -1.21 -14.52
CA LEU A 146 2.21 -1.23 -13.98
C LEU A 146 3.23 -0.65 -14.97
N ASN A 147 3.07 -0.92 -16.27
CA ASN A 147 3.88 -0.26 -17.30
C ASN A 147 3.72 1.26 -17.30
N ALA A 148 2.49 1.77 -17.14
CA ALA A 148 2.24 3.20 -17.07
C ALA A 148 2.87 3.82 -15.81
N ILE A 149 2.73 3.16 -14.65
CA ILE A 149 3.36 3.59 -13.39
C ILE A 149 4.88 3.58 -13.50
N THR A 150 5.47 2.53 -14.08
CA THR A 150 6.93 2.42 -14.26
C THR A 150 7.49 3.50 -15.20
N SER A 151 6.67 3.98 -16.13
CA SER A 151 7.08 4.98 -17.14
C SER A 151 6.86 6.42 -16.71
N THR A 152 6.22 6.66 -15.54
CA THR A 152 5.97 8.02 -15.06
C THR A 152 7.15 8.57 -14.23
N THR A 153 7.21 9.90 -14.12
CA THR A 153 8.10 10.60 -13.19
C THR A 153 7.38 11.13 -11.95
N ILE A 154 6.08 10.82 -11.82
CA ILE A 154 5.30 11.22 -10.67
C ILE A 154 5.74 10.40 -9.46
N PRO A 155 5.91 11.02 -8.27
CA PRO A 155 6.30 10.27 -7.07
C PRO A 155 5.26 9.20 -6.70
N ILE A 156 5.76 8.04 -6.24
CA ILE A 156 4.96 6.87 -5.91
C ILE A 156 5.07 6.58 -4.42
N VAL A 157 3.91 6.42 -3.78
CA VAL A 157 3.75 5.89 -2.43
C VAL A 157 3.16 4.49 -2.54
N SER A 158 3.87 3.44 -2.13
CA SER A 158 3.35 2.08 -2.15
C SER A 158 2.83 1.63 -0.79
N VAL A 159 1.70 0.93 -0.82
CA VAL A 159 1.09 0.31 0.37
C VAL A 159 1.68 -1.07 0.59
N ASP A 160 2.15 -1.33 1.78
CA ASP A 160 2.64 -2.60 2.33
C ASP A 160 3.84 -3.23 1.60
N ILE A 161 3.69 -3.53 0.34
CA ILE A 161 4.75 -3.98 -0.57
C ILE A 161 4.50 -3.36 -1.95
N PRO A 162 5.53 -2.85 -2.65
CA PRO A 162 5.35 -2.28 -3.97
C PRO A 162 4.73 -3.30 -4.93
N SER A 163 3.72 -2.89 -5.69
CA SER A 163 2.99 -3.80 -6.57
C SER A 163 3.91 -4.49 -7.56
N GLY A 164 3.89 -5.82 -7.51
CA GLY A 164 4.74 -6.67 -8.34
C GLY A 164 6.08 -7.07 -7.71
N TRP A 165 6.44 -6.54 -6.55
CA TRP A 165 7.63 -7.03 -5.86
C TRP A 165 7.36 -8.40 -5.21
N SER A 166 8.40 -9.25 -5.18
CA SER A 166 8.39 -10.45 -4.37
C SER A 166 8.42 -10.08 -2.88
N VAL A 167 7.57 -10.72 -2.09
CA VAL A 167 7.50 -10.50 -0.63
C VAL A 167 8.81 -10.87 0.07
N THR A 168 9.57 -11.81 -0.50
CA THR A 168 10.82 -12.31 0.07
C THR A 168 12.05 -11.70 -0.59
N GLU A 169 12.05 -11.60 -1.94
CA GLU A 169 13.25 -11.24 -2.70
C GLU A 169 13.28 -9.76 -3.14
N GLY A 170 12.15 -9.05 -3.04
CA GLY A 170 12.04 -7.67 -3.49
C GLY A 170 11.75 -7.54 -4.99
N PRO A 171 12.30 -6.52 -5.68
CA PRO A 171 11.98 -6.28 -7.08
C PRO A 171 12.47 -7.41 -7.97
N GLN A 172 11.55 -8.02 -8.71
CA GLN A 172 11.82 -9.07 -9.69
C GLN A 172 11.15 -8.73 -11.02
N PRO A 173 11.68 -9.17 -12.16
CA PRO A 173 10.98 -9.05 -13.43
C PRO A 173 9.62 -9.77 -13.38
N LEU A 174 8.59 -9.13 -13.90
CA LEU A 174 7.25 -9.69 -13.98
C LEU A 174 6.95 -10.20 -15.38
N TYR A 175 6.15 -11.25 -15.46
CA TYR A 175 5.67 -11.82 -16.70
C TYR A 175 4.16 -11.62 -16.81
N THR A 176 3.65 -11.49 -18.03
CA THR A 176 2.21 -11.45 -18.28
C THR A 176 1.67 -12.86 -18.53
N GLU A 177 0.37 -13.05 -18.27
CA GLU A 177 -0.30 -14.33 -18.57
C GLU A 177 -0.31 -14.67 -20.06
N LYS A 178 -0.29 -13.64 -20.94
CA LYS A 178 -0.33 -13.79 -22.39
C LYS A 178 1.05 -14.07 -23.02
N ASP A 179 2.09 -13.55 -22.41
CA ASP A 179 3.46 -13.64 -22.96
C ASP A 179 4.49 -13.79 -21.83
N ASN A 180 4.97 -15.02 -21.67
CA ASN A 180 6.02 -15.35 -20.71
C ASN A 180 7.42 -14.90 -21.14
N THR A 181 7.58 -14.38 -22.36
CA THR A 181 8.86 -13.91 -22.89
C THR A 181 9.07 -12.42 -22.68
N GLN A 182 7.98 -11.65 -22.60
CA GLN A 182 8.05 -10.22 -22.35
C GLN A 182 8.03 -9.92 -20.85
N THR A 183 9.12 -9.36 -20.34
CA THR A 183 9.21 -8.95 -18.96
C THR A 183 8.77 -7.50 -18.78
N ILE A 184 7.99 -7.25 -17.71
CA ILE A 184 7.66 -5.91 -17.23
C ILE A 184 8.61 -5.59 -16.09
N LYS A 185 9.29 -4.44 -16.17
CA LYS A 185 10.10 -3.94 -15.06
C LYS A 185 9.19 -3.46 -13.94
N THR A 186 9.55 -3.76 -12.72
CA THR A 186 8.91 -3.17 -11.55
C THR A 186 9.44 -1.76 -11.30
N PHE A 187 8.60 -0.89 -10.77
CA PHE A 187 9.04 0.45 -10.32
C PHE A 187 9.64 0.38 -8.90
N GLU A 188 10.47 1.36 -8.56
CA GLU A 188 10.92 1.59 -7.19
C GLU A 188 10.14 2.81 -6.65
N PRO A 189 9.32 2.66 -5.60
CA PRO A 189 8.56 3.80 -5.08
C PRO A 189 9.47 4.76 -4.30
N ASP A 190 9.05 6.02 -4.22
CA ASP A 190 9.75 7.04 -3.41
C ASP A 190 9.46 6.84 -1.91
N VAL A 191 8.24 6.38 -1.61
CA VAL A 191 7.75 6.14 -0.25
C VAL A 191 7.10 4.78 -0.16
N LEU A 192 7.41 4.07 0.91
CA LEU A 192 6.76 2.80 1.27
C LEU A 192 6.07 2.93 2.62
N VAL A 193 4.86 2.39 2.73
CA VAL A 193 4.11 2.28 3.99
C VAL A 193 3.92 0.82 4.32
N SER A 194 4.86 0.23 5.06
CA SER A 194 4.68 -1.12 5.57
C SER A 194 3.58 -1.17 6.63
N LEU A 195 2.73 -2.18 6.57
CA LEU A 195 1.64 -2.39 7.52
C LEU A 195 1.97 -3.54 8.47
N THR A 196 1.71 -3.36 9.77
CA THR A 196 2.00 -4.33 10.83
C THR A 196 3.50 -4.51 11.08
N ALA A 197 4.26 -4.89 10.06
CA ALA A 197 5.72 -4.98 10.03
C ALA A 197 6.23 -5.01 8.58
N PRO A 198 7.46 -4.53 8.30
CA PRO A 198 8.02 -4.59 6.96
C PRO A 198 8.29 -6.04 6.53
N LYS A 199 8.06 -6.35 5.26
CA LYS A 199 8.29 -7.67 4.67
C LYS A 199 9.76 -7.85 4.27
N GLU A 200 10.22 -9.09 4.18
CA GLU A 200 11.64 -9.39 3.85
C GLU A 200 12.07 -8.77 2.51
N GLY A 201 11.20 -8.78 1.50
CA GLY A 201 11.49 -8.24 0.18
C GLY A 201 11.76 -6.73 0.12
N VAL A 202 11.39 -5.97 1.16
CA VAL A 202 11.65 -4.53 1.20
C VAL A 202 12.86 -4.16 2.07
N ARG A 203 13.66 -5.15 2.51
CA ARG A 203 14.85 -4.94 3.36
C ARG A 203 15.87 -3.96 2.75
N ASN A 204 16.00 -3.95 1.44
CA ASN A 204 16.92 -3.11 0.71
C ASN A 204 16.27 -1.85 0.11
N PHE A 205 15.04 -1.55 0.50
CA PHE A 205 14.33 -0.35 0.05
C PHE A 205 15.09 0.91 0.47
N LYS A 206 15.26 1.86 -0.46
CA LYS A 206 16.10 3.05 -0.28
C LYS A 206 15.33 4.34 -0.10
N GLY A 207 14.04 4.32 -0.42
CA GLY A 207 13.15 5.47 -0.29
C GLY A 207 12.77 5.76 1.17
N ARG A 208 11.84 6.67 1.35
CA ARG A 208 11.28 6.98 2.65
C ARG A 208 10.37 5.85 3.13
N HIS A 209 10.60 5.31 4.31
CA HIS A 209 9.89 4.13 4.79
C HIS A 209 9.10 4.42 6.06
N TRP A 210 7.78 4.28 5.98
CA TRP A 210 6.87 4.38 7.10
C TRP A 210 6.41 3.01 7.57
N LEU A 211 6.24 2.85 8.87
CA LEU A 211 5.48 1.75 9.46
C LEU A 211 4.11 2.26 9.88
N GLY A 212 3.06 1.63 9.37
CA GLY A 212 1.67 1.86 9.73
C GLY A 212 1.04 0.65 10.42
N GLY A 213 -0.22 0.78 10.77
CA GLY A 213 -0.93 -0.29 11.46
C GLY A 213 -0.69 -0.28 12.97
N ARG A 214 -0.94 0.86 13.61
CA ARG A 214 -0.86 1.04 15.08
C ARG A 214 -2.01 0.30 15.79
N PHE A 215 -2.07 -0.99 15.60
CA PHE A 215 -3.09 -1.88 16.18
C PHE A 215 -2.53 -3.18 16.75
N VAL A 216 -1.23 -3.41 16.66
CA VAL A 216 -0.60 -4.63 17.16
C VAL A 216 -0.45 -4.54 18.67
N PRO A 217 -1.08 -5.44 19.47
CA PRO A 217 -0.91 -5.46 20.91
C PRO A 217 0.51 -5.83 21.33
N ASP A 218 0.99 -5.29 22.45
CA ASP A 218 2.34 -5.56 22.97
C ASP A 218 2.64 -7.07 23.14
N GLY A 219 1.64 -7.83 23.59
CA GLY A 219 1.77 -9.29 23.74
C GLY A 219 2.05 -9.99 22.42
N LEU A 220 1.37 -9.56 21.35
CA LEU A 220 1.55 -10.08 20.01
C LEU A 220 2.90 -9.63 19.41
N ALA A 221 3.26 -8.37 19.60
CA ALA A 221 4.55 -7.85 19.18
C ALA A 221 5.72 -8.61 19.82
N LYS A 222 5.62 -8.93 21.13
CA LYS A 222 6.61 -9.75 21.85
C LYS A 222 6.64 -11.19 21.35
N LYS A 223 5.46 -11.83 21.19
CA LYS A 223 5.34 -13.21 20.71
C LYS A 223 6.06 -13.42 19.37
N PHE A 224 5.94 -12.47 18.46
CA PHE A 224 6.54 -12.53 17.13
C PHE A 224 7.84 -11.73 17.01
N GLU A 225 8.37 -11.20 18.12
CA GLU A 225 9.63 -10.44 18.16
C GLU A 225 9.69 -9.31 17.13
N LEU A 226 8.60 -8.56 16.96
CA LEU A 226 8.48 -7.56 15.89
C LEU A 226 9.36 -6.33 16.11
N ASN A 227 9.69 -6.00 17.36
CA ASN A 227 10.46 -4.81 17.73
C ASN A 227 9.89 -3.52 17.13
N ILE A 228 8.58 -3.33 17.27
CA ILE A 228 7.86 -2.17 16.75
C ILE A 228 8.37 -0.91 17.44
N PRO A 229 8.79 0.14 16.69
CA PRO A 229 9.19 1.41 17.29
C PRO A 229 8.00 2.13 17.91
N GLU A 230 8.25 3.04 18.85
CA GLU A 230 7.22 3.87 19.45
C GLU A 230 6.63 4.86 18.43
N TYR A 231 5.31 4.94 18.40
CA TYR A 231 4.59 5.92 17.58
C TYR A 231 4.51 7.26 18.30
N THR A 232 4.73 8.35 17.58
CA THR A 232 4.69 9.70 18.16
C THR A 232 3.24 10.17 18.36
N GLY A 233 2.91 10.57 19.56
CA GLY A 233 1.60 11.17 19.86
C GLY A 233 0.43 10.32 19.41
N VAL A 234 -0.43 10.88 18.56
CA VAL A 234 -1.65 10.23 18.02
C VAL A 234 -1.46 9.68 16.61
N ASP A 235 -0.25 9.73 16.08
CA ASP A 235 0.05 9.29 14.71
C ASP A 235 -0.20 7.78 14.54
N GLN A 236 -0.74 7.42 13.39
CA GLN A 236 -0.92 6.02 12.99
C GLN A 236 0.31 5.46 12.27
N VAL A 237 1.32 6.29 12.07
CA VAL A 237 2.57 5.94 11.36
C VAL A 237 3.79 6.42 12.12
N VAL A 238 4.89 5.68 11.97
CA VAL A 238 6.22 6.05 12.43
C VAL A 238 7.24 5.84 11.30
N GLU A 239 8.15 6.78 11.12
CA GLU A 239 9.19 6.67 10.08
C GLU A 239 10.28 5.70 10.54
N LEU A 240 10.59 4.72 9.70
CA LEU A 240 11.67 3.78 9.95
C LEU A 240 13.02 4.39 9.53
N PRO A 241 14.12 4.08 10.24
CA PRO A 241 15.45 4.53 9.86
C PRO A 241 15.79 4.08 8.44
N SER A 242 16.25 4.99 7.58
CA SER A 242 16.72 4.62 6.25
C SER A 242 17.98 3.75 6.32
N ALA A 243 18.15 2.82 5.39
CA ALA A 243 19.34 1.95 5.30
C ALA A 243 20.68 2.74 5.26
N LYS A 244 20.64 4.02 4.86
CA LYS A 244 21.81 4.92 4.87
C LYS A 244 22.22 5.41 6.28
N GLN A 245 21.35 5.34 7.29
CA GLN A 245 21.66 5.78 8.64
C GLN A 245 22.23 4.67 9.53
N SER A 246 22.00 3.39 9.17
CA SER A 246 22.48 2.23 9.94
C SER A 246 23.97 1.93 9.76
N SER A 247 24.67 2.57 8.83
CA SER A 247 26.10 2.35 8.55
C SER A 247 27.05 3.34 9.27
N LYS A 248 26.54 4.14 10.20
CA LYS A 248 27.33 5.13 10.97
C LYS A 248 27.25 4.95 12.50
N GLN A 249 26.96 3.75 12.98
CA GLN A 249 27.10 3.41 14.40
C GLN A 249 28.08 2.27 14.61
#